data_bac4d052102e112279f0e96d4e8bc768
#
_entry.id   bac4d052102e112279f0e96d4e8bc768
#
_cell.length_a   1.000
_cell.length_b   1.000
_cell.length_c   1.000
_cell.angle_alpha   90.00
_cell.angle_beta   90.00
_cell.angle_gamma   90.00
#
_symmetry.space_group_name_H-M   'P 1'
#
loop_
_entity.id
_entity.type
_entity.pdbx_description
1 polymer ?
#
loop_
_entity_poly.entity_id
_entity_poly.type
_entity_poly.pdbx_seq_one_letter_code
_entity_poly.pdbx_strand_id
1 'polypeptide(L)'
;GKNEKTVWKCGYMGSVALVMLFAIWEQNPSVSFNFEGNKEEWISDADFFAQVDAVMDEDDSIFQLPYAEYPEGDIQNDMGHLSHYIGYLHSDKLKWSLGTTDGSDTDIWYEQTASLPVDKMIQEILSKGFDGLYINRDAYEEPEWTALEKSVQEYTGVTPVVSNDERLVFYKLR
;
A
#
# COMPACT_ATOMS: atom_id res chain seq x y z
N GLY A 1 21.20 -46.13 -41.04
CA GLY A 1 22.09 -46.65 -40.09
C GLY A 1 22.62 -45.71 -39.00
N LYS A 2 23.92 -45.72 -38.76
CA LYS A 2 24.57 -45.01 -37.65
C LYS A 2 24.51 -43.46 -37.77
N ASN A 3 24.59 -42.95 -38.97
CA ASN A 3 24.50 -41.50 -39.27
C ASN A 3 23.10 -40.91 -39.02
N GLU A 4 22.04 -41.64 -39.34
CA GLU A 4 20.66 -41.16 -39.13
C GLU A 4 20.34 -40.97 -37.64
N LYS A 5 20.76 -41.92 -36.79
CA LYS A 5 20.58 -41.80 -35.33
C LYS A 5 21.33 -40.61 -34.73
N THR A 6 22.49 -40.29 -35.30
CA THR A 6 23.29 -39.13 -34.86
C THR A 6 22.62 -37.81 -35.29
N VAL A 7 22.11 -37.71 -36.51
CA VAL A 7 21.37 -36.55 -37.01
C VAL A 7 20.10 -36.32 -36.20
N TRP A 8 19.35 -37.38 -35.89
CA TRP A 8 18.17 -37.29 -35.03
C TRP A 8 18.50 -36.80 -33.60
N LYS A 9 19.58 -37.31 -33.00
CA LYS A 9 20.03 -36.87 -31.68
C LYS A 9 20.45 -35.39 -31.68
N CYS A 10 21.19 -34.94 -32.68
CA CYS A 10 21.57 -33.54 -32.83
C CYS A 10 20.36 -32.61 -33.02
N GLY A 11 19.40 -33.05 -33.87
CA GLY A 11 18.15 -32.29 -34.05
C GLY A 11 17.32 -32.18 -32.75
N TYR A 12 17.17 -33.28 -32.03
CA TYR A 12 16.48 -33.29 -30.74
C TYR A 12 17.16 -32.38 -29.68
N MET A 13 18.49 -32.50 -29.55
CA MET A 13 19.23 -31.66 -28.60
C MET A 13 19.16 -30.17 -28.99
N GLY A 14 19.20 -29.83 -30.29
CA GLY A 14 19.01 -28.49 -30.79
C GLY A 14 17.62 -27.93 -30.47
N SER A 15 16.58 -28.75 -30.64
CA SER A 15 15.21 -28.35 -30.27
C SER A 15 15.04 -28.12 -28.80
N VAL A 16 15.61 -28.98 -27.94
CA VAL A 16 15.59 -28.79 -26.49
C VAL A 16 16.32 -27.51 -26.07
N ALA A 17 17.49 -27.24 -26.67
CA ALA A 17 18.25 -26.03 -26.39
C ALA A 17 17.47 -24.75 -26.80
N LEU A 18 16.78 -24.77 -27.94
CA LEU A 18 15.94 -23.66 -28.39
C LEU A 18 14.75 -23.41 -27.44
N VAL A 19 14.08 -24.48 -27.00
CA VAL A 19 12.99 -24.36 -26.02
C VAL A 19 13.49 -23.80 -24.69
N MET A 20 14.66 -24.24 -24.22
CA MET A 20 15.26 -23.71 -23.00
C MET A 20 15.62 -22.21 -23.13
N LEU A 21 16.21 -21.82 -24.24
CA LEU A 21 16.55 -20.42 -24.51
C LEU A 21 15.30 -19.54 -24.58
N PHE A 22 14.24 -20.04 -25.21
CA PHE A 22 12.96 -19.36 -25.30
C PHE A 22 12.31 -19.21 -23.90
N ALA A 23 12.33 -20.27 -23.10
CA ALA A 23 11.81 -20.24 -21.73
C ALA A 23 12.58 -19.26 -20.84
N ILE A 24 13.92 -19.20 -20.96
CA ILE A 24 14.75 -18.22 -20.24
C ILE A 24 14.43 -16.80 -20.71
N TRP A 25 14.23 -16.61 -22.02
CA TRP A 25 13.90 -15.30 -22.56
C TRP A 25 12.50 -14.83 -22.12
N GLU A 26 11.52 -15.73 -22.10
CA GLU A 26 10.15 -15.44 -21.65
C GLU A 26 10.09 -15.10 -20.14
N GLN A 27 10.93 -15.76 -19.33
CA GLN A 27 11.03 -15.50 -17.89
C GLN A 27 11.81 -14.23 -17.53
N ASN A 28 12.44 -13.59 -18.51
CA ASN A 28 13.15 -12.33 -18.29
C ASN A 28 12.18 -11.15 -18.52
N PRO A 29 11.49 -10.65 -17.47
CA PRO A 29 10.54 -9.56 -17.64
C PRO A 29 11.29 -8.33 -18.15
N SER A 30 10.79 -7.71 -19.21
CA SER A 30 11.26 -6.43 -19.73
C SER A 30 10.87 -5.27 -18.79
N VAL A 31 10.79 -5.53 -17.50
CA VAL A 31 10.45 -4.52 -16.49
C VAL A 31 11.73 -3.78 -16.14
N SER A 32 11.79 -2.52 -16.49
CA SER A 32 12.81 -1.63 -15.96
C SER A 32 12.50 -1.36 -14.49
N PHE A 33 13.20 -2.05 -13.58
CA PHE A 33 13.12 -1.72 -12.16
C PHE A 33 13.76 -0.36 -11.90
N ASN A 34 12.97 0.59 -11.42
CA ASN A 34 13.47 1.88 -10.95
C ASN A 34 14.05 1.72 -9.54
N PHE A 35 15.21 1.08 -9.43
CA PHE A 35 15.85 0.79 -8.14
C PHE A 35 16.12 2.03 -7.30
N GLU A 36 16.55 3.11 -7.91
CA GLU A 36 16.88 4.34 -7.16
C GLU A 36 15.60 5.03 -6.67
N GLY A 37 14.57 5.14 -7.50
CA GLY A 37 13.28 5.71 -7.09
C GLY A 37 12.62 4.90 -5.98
N ASN A 38 12.58 3.58 -6.10
CA ASN A 38 12.02 2.70 -5.06
C ASN A 38 12.82 2.77 -3.75
N LYS A 39 14.13 3.00 -3.83
CA LYS A 39 14.96 3.16 -2.64
C LYS A 39 14.73 4.50 -1.95
N GLU A 40 14.58 5.57 -2.71
CA GLU A 40 14.27 6.90 -2.17
C GLU A 40 12.90 6.90 -1.49
N GLU A 41 11.91 6.29 -2.12
CA GLU A 41 10.57 6.07 -1.56
C GLU A 41 10.63 5.28 -0.26
N TRP A 42 11.32 4.14 -0.24
CA TRP A 42 11.50 3.32 0.96
C TRP A 42 12.16 4.07 2.13
N ILE A 43 13.12 4.95 1.84
CA ILE A 43 13.77 5.79 2.86
C ILE A 43 12.78 6.84 3.37
N SER A 44 12.03 7.48 2.49
CA SER A 44 10.99 8.45 2.87
C SER A 44 9.94 7.81 3.78
N ASP A 45 9.48 6.61 3.42
CA ASP A 45 8.52 5.83 4.22
C ASP A 45 9.10 5.48 5.60
N ALA A 46 10.34 4.98 5.67
CA ALA A 46 10.99 4.65 6.92
C ALA A 46 11.10 5.86 7.86
N ASP A 47 11.49 7.02 7.33
CA ASP A 47 11.56 8.27 8.10
C ASP A 47 10.18 8.72 8.58
N PHE A 48 9.16 8.59 7.74
CA PHE A 48 7.78 8.94 8.08
C PHE A 48 7.23 8.05 9.21
N PHE A 49 7.33 6.73 9.09
CA PHE A 49 6.82 5.81 10.10
C PHE A 49 7.62 5.89 11.41
N ALA A 50 8.91 6.20 11.36
CA ALA A 50 9.68 6.49 12.59
C ALA A 50 9.15 7.74 13.33
N GLN A 51 8.70 8.76 12.61
CA GLN A 51 8.07 9.95 13.22
C GLN A 51 6.69 9.61 13.78
N VAL A 52 5.90 8.78 13.09
CA VAL A 52 4.61 8.30 13.60
C VAL A 52 4.80 7.49 14.88
N ASP A 53 5.74 6.55 14.89
CA ASP A 53 6.08 5.74 16.08
C ASP A 53 6.55 6.60 17.26
N ALA A 54 7.23 7.70 16.99
CA ALA A 54 7.72 8.58 18.05
C ALA A 54 6.59 9.33 18.78
N VAL A 55 5.45 9.53 18.13
CA VAL A 55 4.31 10.28 18.71
C VAL A 55 3.19 9.38 19.23
N MET A 56 3.18 8.09 18.86
CA MET A 56 2.16 7.12 19.25
C MET A 56 2.66 6.21 20.38
N ASP A 57 1.73 5.60 21.11
CA ASP A 57 2.03 4.60 22.12
C ASP A 57 2.03 3.18 21.54
N GLU A 58 2.56 2.20 22.29
CA GLU A 58 2.54 0.78 21.89
C GLU A 58 1.09 0.28 21.83
N ASP A 59 0.78 -0.50 20.80
CA ASP A 59 -0.56 -1.04 20.53
C ASP A 59 -1.62 -0.03 20.08
N ASP A 60 -1.29 1.24 19.89
CA ASP A 60 -2.22 2.21 19.32
C ASP A 60 -2.72 1.78 17.94
N SER A 61 -3.97 2.10 17.64
CA SER A 61 -4.67 1.64 16.44
C SER A 61 -4.84 2.77 15.42
N ILE A 62 -4.47 2.51 14.18
CA ILE A 62 -4.46 3.47 13.08
C ILE A 62 -5.53 3.12 12.05
N PHE A 63 -6.45 4.06 11.81
CA PHE A 63 -7.40 3.98 10.70
C PHE A 63 -6.75 4.48 9.43
N GLN A 64 -6.82 3.68 8.35
CA GLN A 64 -6.17 3.99 7.08
C GLN A 64 -7.17 4.44 6.03
N LEU A 65 -6.83 5.53 5.33
CA LEU A 65 -7.56 6.03 4.17
C LEU A 65 -6.68 6.02 2.90
N PRO A 66 -7.31 5.73 1.75
CA PRO A 66 -8.71 5.29 1.59
C PRO A 66 -8.93 3.90 2.18
N TYR A 67 -10.16 3.53 2.42
CA TYR A 67 -10.46 2.12 2.66
C TYR A 67 -10.20 1.32 1.37
N ALA A 68 -9.53 0.19 1.49
CA ALA A 68 -9.28 -0.75 0.41
C ALA A 68 -9.64 -2.16 0.87
N GLU A 69 -10.45 -2.84 0.08
CA GLU A 69 -10.84 -4.23 0.34
C GLU A 69 -9.64 -5.18 0.27
N TYR A 70 -9.74 -6.30 0.97
CA TYR A 70 -8.73 -7.36 0.90
C TYR A 70 -9.38 -8.63 0.30
N PRO A 71 -8.69 -9.38 -0.59
CA PRO A 71 -7.28 -9.22 -1.01
C PRO A 71 -7.07 -8.30 -2.24
N GLU A 72 -8.09 -7.99 -2.99
CA GLU A 72 -8.00 -7.36 -4.30
C GLU A 72 -8.98 -6.18 -4.42
N GLY A 73 -8.80 -5.17 -3.55
CA GLY A 73 -9.51 -3.90 -3.71
C GLY A 73 -9.16 -3.21 -5.04
N ASP A 74 -10.05 -2.38 -5.54
CA ASP A 74 -9.79 -1.57 -6.73
C ASP A 74 -8.59 -0.65 -6.51
N ILE A 75 -7.74 -0.52 -7.53
CA ILE A 75 -6.66 0.46 -7.52
C ILE A 75 -7.30 1.85 -7.58
N GLN A 76 -6.96 2.68 -6.60
CA GLN A 76 -7.42 4.06 -6.55
C GLN A 76 -6.28 4.97 -6.99
N ASN A 77 -6.40 5.59 -8.15
CA ASN A 77 -5.39 6.44 -8.78
C ASN A 77 -4.00 5.76 -8.85
N ASP A 78 -2.97 6.38 -8.26
CA ASP A 78 -1.59 5.86 -8.27
C ASP A 78 -1.28 4.95 -7.07
N MET A 79 -2.22 4.72 -6.14
CA MET A 79 -2.03 3.86 -4.99
C MET A 79 -2.02 2.37 -5.38
N GLY A 80 -0.91 1.69 -5.14
CA GLY A 80 -0.80 0.24 -5.38
C GLY A 80 -1.62 -0.59 -4.40
N HIS A 81 -2.05 -1.80 -4.79
CA HIS A 81 -2.85 -2.74 -3.97
C HIS A 81 -2.23 -3.04 -2.60
N LEU A 82 -0.91 -2.98 -2.46
CA LEU A 82 -0.20 -3.31 -1.24
C LEU A 82 0.26 -2.07 -0.45
N SER A 83 -0.11 -0.87 -0.88
CA SER A 83 0.39 0.37 -0.25
C SER A 83 -0.01 0.50 1.23
N HIS A 84 -1.15 -0.04 1.64
CA HIS A 84 -1.55 -0.04 3.05
C HIS A 84 -0.70 -0.95 3.95
N TYR A 85 0.02 -1.91 3.37
CA TYR A 85 0.93 -2.77 4.14
C TYR A 85 2.26 -2.11 4.48
N ILE A 86 2.58 -0.97 3.88
CA ILE A 86 3.83 -0.24 4.13
C ILE A 86 3.96 0.13 5.61
N GLY A 87 2.87 0.57 6.24
CA GLY A 87 2.85 0.85 7.68
C GLY A 87 3.24 -0.36 8.51
N TYR A 88 2.72 -1.54 8.18
CA TYR A 88 3.04 -2.79 8.85
C TYR A 88 4.49 -3.25 8.62
N LEU A 89 5.09 -2.88 7.49
CA LEU A 89 6.49 -3.22 7.17
C LEU A 89 7.51 -2.33 7.91
N HIS A 90 7.12 -1.12 8.30
CA HIS A 90 7.99 -0.14 8.93
C HIS A 90 7.77 0.04 10.43
N SER A 91 6.63 -0.41 10.97
CA SER A 91 6.29 -0.31 12.39
C SER A 91 5.69 -1.62 12.88
N ASP A 92 6.33 -2.23 13.86
CA ASP A 92 5.82 -3.38 14.63
C ASP A 92 5.12 -2.97 15.92
N LYS A 93 5.09 -1.67 16.22
CA LYS A 93 4.54 -1.06 17.41
C LYS A 93 3.04 -0.81 17.31
N LEU A 94 2.54 -0.50 16.11
CA LEU A 94 1.19 0.00 15.87
C LEU A 94 0.28 -1.05 15.22
N LYS A 95 -1.01 -0.90 15.43
CA LYS A 95 -2.06 -1.72 14.80
C LYS A 95 -2.69 -0.97 13.64
N TRP A 96 -2.51 -1.49 12.46
CA TRP A 96 -3.01 -0.90 11.21
C TRP A 96 -4.36 -1.52 10.83
N SER A 97 -5.31 -0.69 10.38
CA SER A 97 -6.66 -1.17 10.03
C SER A 97 -6.65 -2.15 8.87
N LEU A 98 -5.77 -1.93 7.88
CA LEU A 98 -5.69 -2.73 6.65
C LEU A 98 -7.05 -2.94 5.97
N GLY A 99 -7.11 -3.74 4.90
CA GLY A 99 -8.35 -4.20 4.31
C GLY A 99 -8.93 -5.40 5.04
N THR A 100 -10.24 -5.55 5.04
CA THR A 100 -10.94 -6.71 5.58
C THR A 100 -11.55 -7.56 4.46
N THR A 101 -11.94 -8.79 4.79
CA THR A 101 -12.54 -9.70 3.79
C THR A 101 -13.85 -9.12 3.28
N ASP A 102 -13.96 -8.99 1.95
CA ASP A 102 -15.15 -8.51 1.23
C ASP A 102 -16.44 -9.15 1.74
N GLY A 103 -17.45 -8.32 1.95
CA GLY A 103 -18.79 -8.69 2.41
C GLY A 103 -18.89 -9.06 3.90
N SER A 104 -17.82 -8.93 4.70
CA SER A 104 -17.90 -9.09 6.16
C SER A 104 -18.55 -7.87 6.83
N ASP A 105 -19.13 -8.03 8.03
CA ASP A 105 -19.68 -6.90 8.80
C ASP A 105 -18.63 -5.83 9.08
N THR A 106 -17.37 -6.24 9.23
CA THR A 106 -16.25 -5.34 9.45
C THR A 106 -15.92 -4.54 8.19
N ASP A 107 -15.92 -5.20 7.04
CA ASP A 107 -15.72 -4.59 5.74
C ASP A 107 -16.77 -3.49 5.47
N ILE A 108 -18.03 -3.83 5.61
CA ILE A 108 -19.15 -2.89 5.46
C ILE A 108 -18.98 -1.68 6.39
N TRP A 109 -18.55 -1.91 7.64
CA TRP A 109 -18.33 -0.82 8.59
C TRP A 109 -17.19 0.11 8.15
N TYR A 110 -16.05 -0.44 7.68
CA TYR A 110 -14.92 0.36 7.19
C TYR A 110 -15.31 1.21 5.99
N GLU A 111 -15.95 0.60 4.98
CA GLU A 111 -16.41 1.28 3.77
C GLU A 111 -17.38 2.43 4.10
N GLN A 112 -18.39 2.14 4.91
CA GLN A 112 -19.36 3.14 5.34
C GLN A 112 -18.70 4.26 6.15
N THR A 113 -17.78 3.92 7.06
CA THR A 113 -17.09 4.90 7.90
C THR A 113 -16.19 5.80 7.07
N ALA A 114 -15.41 5.25 6.12
CA ALA A 114 -14.55 6.01 5.23
C ALA A 114 -15.34 6.97 4.31
N SER A 115 -16.61 6.67 4.05
CA SER A 115 -17.51 7.49 3.22
C SER A 115 -18.25 8.58 3.98
N LEU A 116 -18.12 8.66 5.31
CA LEU A 116 -18.79 9.67 6.13
C LEU A 116 -18.17 11.06 5.95
N PRO A 117 -18.93 12.14 6.23
CA PRO A 117 -18.34 13.45 6.47
C PRO A 117 -17.27 13.38 7.55
N VAL A 118 -16.18 14.12 7.38
CA VAL A 118 -14.95 14.00 8.20
C VAL A 118 -15.23 14.07 9.71
N ASP A 119 -16.09 14.97 10.15
CA ASP A 119 -16.47 15.12 11.56
C ASP A 119 -17.14 13.85 12.12
N LYS A 120 -17.97 13.19 11.32
CA LYS A 120 -18.64 11.93 11.68
C LYS A 120 -17.68 10.75 11.61
N MET A 121 -16.86 10.69 10.57
CA MET A 121 -15.83 9.66 10.42
C MET A 121 -14.89 9.66 11.64
N ILE A 122 -14.36 10.83 12.03
CA ILE A 122 -13.45 10.92 13.17
C ILE A 122 -14.15 10.54 14.48
N GLN A 123 -15.39 10.95 14.70
CA GLN A 123 -16.16 10.52 15.86
C GLN A 123 -16.35 9.00 15.90
N GLU A 124 -16.66 8.39 14.75
CA GLU A 124 -16.89 6.94 14.64
C GLU A 124 -15.61 6.15 14.89
N ILE A 125 -14.49 6.50 14.25
CA ILE A 125 -13.21 5.79 14.45
C ILE A 125 -12.70 5.93 15.89
N LEU A 126 -12.83 7.11 16.52
CA LEU A 126 -12.51 7.31 17.93
C LEU A 126 -13.38 6.44 18.84
N SER A 127 -14.68 6.30 18.52
CA SER A 127 -15.61 5.47 19.30
C SER A 127 -15.24 3.99 19.26
N LYS A 128 -14.61 3.54 18.18
CA LYS A 128 -14.12 2.17 17.97
C LYS A 128 -12.74 1.90 18.55
N GLY A 129 -12.08 2.94 19.03
CA GLY A 129 -10.79 2.79 19.70
C GLY A 129 -9.58 3.08 18.82
N PHE A 130 -9.76 3.70 17.66
CA PHE A 130 -8.63 4.19 16.88
C PHE A 130 -8.02 5.43 17.50
N ASP A 131 -6.69 5.52 17.41
CA ASP A 131 -5.87 6.56 18.04
C ASP A 131 -5.28 7.51 17.01
N GLY A 132 -5.19 7.09 15.75
CA GLY A 132 -4.66 7.86 14.65
C GLY A 132 -5.39 7.65 13.34
N LEU A 133 -5.20 8.61 12.43
CA LEU A 133 -5.69 8.59 11.05
C LEU A 133 -4.50 8.71 10.10
N TYR A 134 -4.35 7.73 9.22
CA TYR A 134 -3.37 7.72 8.14
C TYR A 134 -4.07 7.95 6.80
N ILE A 135 -3.47 8.77 5.94
CA ILE A 135 -3.96 9.07 4.59
C ILE A 135 -2.83 8.82 3.60
N ASN A 136 -3.10 8.03 2.57
CA ASN A 136 -2.24 7.91 1.40
C ASN A 136 -2.79 8.80 0.28
N ARG A 137 -2.06 9.88 -0.05
CA ARG A 137 -2.46 10.85 -1.07
C ARG A 137 -2.47 10.28 -2.48
N ASP A 138 -1.66 9.24 -2.77
CA ASP A 138 -1.62 8.60 -4.09
C ASP A 138 -2.98 8.02 -4.52
N ALA A 139 -3.89 7.84 -3.57
CA ALA A 139 -5.24 7.36 -3.82
C ALA A 139 -6.22 8.45 -4.27
N TYR A 140 -5.84 9.71 -4.22
CA TYR A 140 -6.73 10.85 -4.43
C TYR A 140 -6.16 11.84 -5.44
N GLU A 141 -7.03 12.53 -6.15
CA GLU A 141 -6.65 13.72 -6.90
C GLU A 141 -6.33 14.88 -5.93
N GLU A 142 -5.42 15.79 -6.33
CA GLU A 142 -4.99 16.91 -5.46
C GLU A 142 -6.12 17.71 -4.82
N PRO A 143 -7.21 18.10 -5.52
CA PRO A 143 -8.33 18.81 -4.89
C PRO A 143 -9.03 18.00 -3.80
N GLU A 144 -9.08 16.67 -3.95
CA GLU A 144 -9.79 15.77 -3.03
C GLU A 144 -9.02 15.60 -1.72
N TRP A 145 -7.72 15.21 -1.78
CA TRP A 145 -6.94 15.05 -0.56
C TRP A 145 -6.72 16.40 0.16
N THR A 146 -6.59 17.51 -0.58
CA THR A 146 -6.48 18.85 0.01
C THR A 146 -7.74 19.22 0.80
N ALA A 147 -8.94 18.94 0.24
CA ALA A 147 -10.20 19.19 0.93
C ALA A 147 -10.40 18.27 2.15
N LEU A 148 -10.01 17.00 2.03
CA LEU A 148 -10.05 16.01 3.11
C LEU A 148 -9.18 16.47 4.28
N GLU A 149 -7.90 16.73 4.04
CA GLU A 149 -6.94 17.13 5.06
C GLU A 149 -7.31 18.47 5.73
N LYS A 150 -7.77 19.43 4.94
CA LYS A 150 -8.30 20.68 5.49
C LYS A 150 -9.44 20.43 6.48
N SER A 151 -10.39 19.56 6.11
CA SER A 151 -11.52 19.23 6.99
C SER A 151 -11.06 18.48 8.25
N VAL A 152 -10.06 17.60 8.14
CA VAL A 152 -9.46 16.92 9.31
C VAL A 152 -8.80 17.93 10.23
N GLN A 153 -7.99 18.84 9.71
CA GLN A 153 -7.30 19.87 10.50
C GLN A 153 -8.29 20.85 11.16
N GLU A 154 -9.31 21.29 10.43
CA GLU A 154 -10.35 22.18 10.96
C GLU A 154 -11.13 21.53 12.11
N TYR A 155 -11.39 20.23 12.01
CA TYR A 155 -12.14 19.51 13.04
C TYR A 155 -11.29 19.15 14.25
N THR A 156 -10.05 18.66 14.04
CA THR A 156 -9.19 18.14 15.11
C THR A 156 -8.28 19.20 15.73
N GLY A 157 -7.90 20.21 14.96
CA GLY A 157 -6.85 21.19 15.34
C GLY A 157 -5.44 20.57 15.34
N VAL A 158 -5.27 19.35 14.84
CA VAL A 158 -3.99 18.61 14.86
C VAL A 158 -3.15 18.97 13.66
N THR A 159 -1.86 19.22 13.87
CA THR A 159 -0.88 19.34 12.79
C THR A 159 -0.40 17.94 12.40
N PRO A 160 -0.46 17.55 11.11
CA PRO A 160 -0.07 16.22 10.68
C PRO A 160 1.45 16.02 10.65
N VAL A 161 1.85 14.76 10.74
CA VAL A 161 3.15 14.29 10.22
C VAL A 161 2.98 14.04 8.73
N VAL A 162 3.94 14.49 7.91
CA VAL A 162 3.92 14.32 6.45
C VAL A 162 5.24 13.71 6.02
N SER A 163 5.19 12.75 5.08
CA SER A 163 6.39 12.13 4.52
C SER A 163 7.24 13.11 3.70
N ASN A 164 8.54 12.82 3.57
CA ASN A 164 9.47 13.71 2.85
C ASN A 164 9.10 13.89 1.37
N ASP A 165 8.45 12.90 0.77
CA ASP A 165 7.94 12.91 -0.61
C ASP A 165 6.49 13.40 -0.71
N GLU A 166 5.91 13.85 0.41
CA GLU A 166 4.56 14.39 0.53
C GLU A 166 3.41 13.42 0.18
N ARG A 167 3.68 12.10 0.06
CA ARG A 167 2.65 11.10 -0.26
C ARG A 167 1.82 10.67 0.93
N LEU A 168 2.44 10.56 2.11
CA LEU A 168 1.85 9.98 3.30
C LEU A 168 1.60 11.03 4.37
N VAL A 169 0.43 10.98 4.97
CA VAL A 169 0.01 11.94 6.01
C VAL A 169 -0.56 11.20 7.21
N PHE A 170 -0.21 11.66 8.41
CA PHE A 170 -0.68 11.05 9.65
C PHE A 170 -1.16 12.10 10.65
N TYR A 171 -2.30 11.86 11.26
CA TYR A 171 -2.90 12.67 12.32
C TYR A 171 -3.03 11.83 13.60
N LYS A 172 -2.38 12.26 14.69
CA LYS A 172 -2.66 11.69 16.01
C LYS A 172 -3.98 12.27 16.52
N LEU A 173 -4.95 11.42 16.81
CA LEU A 173 -6.30 11.84 17.20
C LEU A 173 -6.50 11.88 18.73
N ARG A 174 -5.70 11.09 19.48
CA ARG A 174 -5.73 11.07 20.96
C ARG A 174 -4.42 10.58 21.57
#